data_dc60bc3e5c09e898dc19fa537f929b3d
#
_entry.id   dc60bc3e5c09e898dc19fa537f929b3d
#
_cell.length_a   1.000
_cell.length_b   1.000
_cell.length_c   1.000
_cell.angle_alpha   90.00
_cell.angle_beta   90.00
_cell.angle_gamma   90.00
#
_symmetry.space_group_name_H-M   'P 1'
#
loop_
_entity.id
_entity.type
_entity.pdbx_description
1 polymer ?
#
loop_
_entity_poly.entity_id
_entity_poly.type
_entity_poly.pdbx_seq_one_letter_code
_entity_poly.pdbx_strand_id
1 'polypeptide(L)'
;MAQKNNKVSPDEVVVSMDQVNKWFGQFHVLRDINLQVNRGERIVICGPSGSGKSTLIRCLNRLEEHQQGDISVHGIELNNDVKNIDEIRREVGMVFQHFNLFPHLSILENCMLAPVWVRKTPRVEAEEIAMHFLTRVKIPEQAHKYPE
;
A
#
# COMPACT_ATOMS: atom_id res chain seq x y z
N MET A 1 0.55 -10.03 30.97
CA MET A 1 0.21 -8.81 30.21
C MET A 1 -0.98 -9.14 29.32
N ALA A 2 -2.10 -8.49 29.53
CA ALA A 2 -3.36 -8.84 28.87
C ALA A 2 -3.32 -8.45 27.39
N GLN A 3 -3.47 -9.43 26.49
CA GLN A 3 -3.79 -9.18 25.10
C GLN A 3 -5.14 -8.46 25.05
N LYS A 4 -5.15 -7.19 24.65
CA LYS A 4 -6.38 -6.51 24.27
C LYS A 4 -6.94 -7.22 23.03
N ASN A 5 -7.96 -8.04 23.23
CA ASN A 5 -8.83 -8.49 22.16
C ASN A 5 -9.54 -7.25 21.59
N ASN A 6 -8.94 -6.62 20.60
CA ASN A 6 -9.63 -5.64 19.75
C ASN A 6 -10.69 -6.43 18.97
N LYS A 7 -11.94 -6.42 19.47
CA LYS A 7 -13.09 -6.81 18.67
C LYS A 7 -13.16 -5.81 17.51
N VAL A 8 -12.72 -6.25 16.36
CA VAL A 8 -12.82 -5.52 15.10
C VAL A 8 -14.30 -5.29 14.82
N SER A 9 -14.75 -4.04 14.82
CA SER A 9 -16.09 -3.70 14.36
C SER A 9 -16.12 -3.84 12.83
N PRO A 10 -17.05 -4.62 12.25
CA PRO A 10 -17.16 -4.74 10.78
C PRO A 10 -17.51 -3.41 10.10
N ASP A 11 -17.99 -2.42 10.85
CA ASP A 11 -18.38 -1.10 10.35
C ASP A 11 -17.25 -0.05 10.44
N GLU A 12 -16.01 -0.47 10.75
CA GLU A 12 -14.87 0.45 10.81
C GLU A 12 -14.43 0.84 9.40
N VAL A 13 -14.65 2.09 8.99
CA VAL A 13 -14.15 2.64 7.72
C VAL A 13 -12.64 2.78 7.81
N VAL A 14 -11.92 2.07 6.95
CA VAL A 14 -10.45 2.10 6.89
C VAL A 14 -9.92 2.97 5.76
N VAL A 15 -10.71 3.22 4.73
CA VAL A 15 -10.40 4.17 3.66
C VAL A 15 -11.65 4.99 3.36
N SER A 16 -11.50 6.30 3.28
CA SER A 16 -12.54 7.22 2.81
C SER A 16 -11.98 8.16 1.75
N MET A 17 -12.74 8.34 0.68
CA MET A 17 -12.55 9.37 -0.32
C MET A 17 -13.83 10.17 -0.45
N ASP A 18 -13.75 11.49 -0.36
CA ASP A 18 -14.90 12.38 -0.50
C ASP A 18 -14.59 13.46 -1.55
N GLN A 19 -15.40 13.50 -2.61
CA GLN A 19 -15.32 14.44 -3.73
C GLN A 19 -13.90 14.57 -4.31
N VAL A 20 -13.17 13.46 -4.41
CA VAL A 20 -11.77 13.46 -4.85
C VAL A 20 -11.67 13.72 -6.34
N ASN A 21 -10.88 14.73 -6.68
CA ASN A 21 -10.61 15.15 -8.05
C ASN A 21 -9.12 15.18 -8.33
N LYS A 22 -8.72 14.67 -9.51
CA LYS A 22 -7.34 14.62 -9.97
C LYS A 22 -7.24 15.05 -11.42
N TRP A 23 -6.30 15.97 -11.68
CA TRP A 23 -5.94 16.41 -13.03
C TRP A 23 -4.46 16.11 -13.32
N PHE A 24 -4.18 15.81 -14.59
CA PHE A 24 -2.86 15.87 -15.18
C PHE A 24 -2.86 17.01 -16.21
N GLY A 25 -2.30 18.15 -15.84
CA GLY A 25 -2.46 19.38 -16.60
C GLY A 25 -3.94 19.76 -16.72
N GLN A 26 -4.46 19.81 -17.95
CA GLN A 26 -5.88 20.08 -18.21
C GLN A 26 -6.77 18.82 -18.24
N PHE A 27 -6.17 17.64 -18.20
CA PHE A 27 -6.91 16.39 -18.29
C PHE A 27 -7.44 15.96 -16.92
N HIS A 28 -8.78 15.97 -16.76
CA HIS A 28 -9.48 15.60 -15.53
C HIS A 28 -9.67 14.07 -15.48
N VAL A 29 -8.84 13.38 -14.71
CA VAL A 29 -8.78 11.91 -14.65
C VAL A 29 -9.72 11.32 -13.61
N LEU A 30 -9.72 11.87 -12.38
CA LEU A 30 -10.65 11.47 -11.33
C LEU A 30 -11.66 12.61 -11.13
N ARG A 31 -12.94 12.28 -11.15
CA ARG A 31 -14.02 13.27 -11.10
C ARG A 31 -14.97 12.91 -9.96
N ASP A 32 -14.99 13.75 -8.93
CA ASP A 32 -15.91 13.66 -7.79
C ASP A 32 -15.99 12.23 -7.21
N ILE A 33 -14.82 11.59 -7.02
CA ILE A 33 -14.77 10.22 -6.55
C ILE A 33 -15.13 10.17 -5.08
N ASN A 34 -16.16 9.36 -4.79
CA ASN A 34 -16.62 9.04 -3.45
C ASN A 34 -16.47 7.53 -3.25
N LEU A 35 -15.73 7.11 -2.22
CA LEU A 35 -15.46 5.71 -1.92
C LEU A 35 -15.29 5.54 -0.41
N GLN A 36 -15.93 4.52 0.14
CA GLN A 36 -15.67 4.06 1.50
C GLN A 36 -15.32 2.58 1.47
N VAL A 37 -14.31 2.21 2.24
CA VAL A 37 -13.87 0.82 2.40
C VAL A 37 -13.87 0.49 3.88
N ASN A 38 -14.60 -0.55 4.25
CA ASN A 38 -14.66 -1.03 5.61
C ASN A 38 -13.57 -2.07 5.88
N ARG A 39 -13.23 -2.27 7.15
CA ARG A 39 -12.24 -3.26 7.57
C ARG A 39 -12.63 -4.66 7.08
N GLY A 40 -11.69 -5.34 6.42
CA GLY A 40 -11.88 -6.69 5.86
C GLY A 40 -12.63 -6.72 4.52
N GLU A 41 -13.08 -5.58 4.01
CA GLU A 41 -13.74 -5.50 2.71
C GLU A 41 -12.74 -5.72 1.56
N ARG A 42 -13.23 -6.27 0.46
CA ARG A 42 -12.48 -6.47 -0.79
C ARG A 42 -13.18 -5.76 -1.91
N ILE A 43 -12.50 -4.78 -2.51
CA ILE A 43 -13.05 -3.98 -3.60
C ILE A 43 -12.32 -4.30 -4.89
N VAL A 44 -13.08 -4.50 -5.96
CA VAL A 44 -12.56 -4.66 -7.32
C VAL A 44 -12.91 -3.43 -8.15
N ILE A 45 -11.88 -2.76 -8.69
CA ILE A 45 -12.03 -1.59 -9.55
C ILE A 45 -11.84 -2.03 -10.99
N CYS A 46 -12.91 -2.00 -11.78
CA CYS A 46 -12.93 -2.40 -13.18
C CYS A 46 -13.12 -1.20 -14.11
N GLY A 47 -12.65 -1.31 -15.34
CA GLY A 47 -12.82 -0.29 -16.37
C GLY A 47 -11.75 -0.39 -17.46
N PRO A 48 -11.91 0.32 -18.59
CA PRO A 48 -10.97 0.29 -19.71
C PRO A 48 -9.58 0.81 -19.33
N SER A 49 -8.59 0.56 -20.19
CA SER A 49 -7.25 1.13 -20.01
C SER A 49 -7.33 2.66 -20.06
N GLY A 50 -6.57 3.34 -19.18
CA GLY A 50 -6.57 4.80 -19.09
C GLY A 50 -7.74 5.42 -18.33
N SER A 51 -8.67 4.64 -17.76
CA SER A 51 -9.83 5.17 -17.01
C SER A 51 -9.51 5.69 -15.58
N GLY A 52 -8.24 5.79 -15.19
CA GLY A 52 -7.84 6.35 -13.89
C GLY A 52 -7.74 5.37 -12.74
N LYS A 53 -7.94 4.04 -12.93
CA LYS A 53 -7.89 3.03 -11.87
C LYS A 53 -6.58 3.07 -11.06
N SER A 54 -5.44 3.05 -11.76
CA SER A 54 -4.13 3.12 -11.11
C SER A 54 -3.88 4.48 -10.46
N THR A 55 -4.39 5.55 -11.03
CA THR A 55 -4.31 6.90 -10.45
C THR A 55 -5.07 6.96 -9.13
N LEU A 56 -6.29 6.41 -9.09
CA LEU A 56 -7.10 6.34 -7.87
C LEU A 56 -6.36 5.61 -6.74
N ILE A 57 -5.80 4.41 -7.02
CA ILE A 57 -5.06 3.64 -6.03
C ILE A 57 -3.79 4.39 -5.56
N ARG A 58 -3.09 5.07 -6.48
CA ARG A 58 -1.89 5.85 -6.16
C ARG A 58 -2.19 7.09 -5.33
N CYS A 59 -3.41 7.62 -5.39
CA CYS A 59 -3.81 8.72 -4.52
C CYS A 59 -3.90 8.27 -3.05
N LEU A 60 -4.24 7.00 -2.76
CA LEU A 60 -4.38 6.51 -1.39
C LEU A 60 -3.08 6.53 -0.55
N ASN A 61 -1.93 6.42 -1.20
CA ASN A 61 -0.62 6.47 -0.53
C ASN A 61 0.23 7.66 -0.97
N ARG A 62 -0.40 8.63 -1.63
CA ARG A 62 0.21 9.85 -2.15
C ARG A 62 1.41 9.60 -3.08
N LEU A 63 1.37 8.55 -3.88
CA LEU A 63 2.21 8.42 -5.07
C LEU A 63 1.73 9.34 -6.20
N GLU A 64 0.45 9.72 -6.16
CA GLU A 64 -0.17 10.77 -6.97
C GLU A 64 -0.91 11.73 -6.05
N GLU A 65 -0.74 13.02 -6.26
CA GLU A 65 -1.46 14.05 -5.51
C GLU A 65 -2.80 14.36 -6.16
N HIS A 66 -3.89 14.26 -5.39
CA HIS A 66 -5.18 14.81 -5.79
C HIS A 66 -5.19 16.33 -5.55
N GLN A 67 -6.01 17.06 -6.28
CA GLN A 67 -6.07 18.50 -6.17
C GLN A 67 -7.29 19.00 -5.40
N GLN A 68 -8.36 18.21 -5.34
CA GLN A 68 -9.59 18.55 -4.59
C GLN A 68 -10.16 17.32 -3.92
N GLY A 69 -10.96 17.54 -2.87
CA GLY A 69 -11.55 16.50 -2.06
C GLY A 69 -10.63 16.00 -0.96
N ASP A 70 -11.15 15.10 -0.15
CA ASP A 70 -10.48 14.58 1.03
C ASP A 70 -10.25 13.08 0.93
N ILE A 71 -9.09 12.63 1.37
CA ILE A 71 -8.75 11.20 1.49
C ILE A 71 -8.32 10.95 2.93
N SER A 72 -8.88 9.93 3.56
CA SER A 72 -8.38 9.43 4.83
C SER A 72 -8.10 7.93 4.80
N VAL A 73 -7.07 7.51 5.52
CA VAL A 73 -6.68 6.10 5.67
C VAL A 73 -6.47 5.83 7.15
N HIS A 74 -7.21 4.87 7.71
CA HIS A 74 -7.23 4.57 9.15
C HIS A 74 -7.48 5.81 10.02
N GLY A 75 -8.33 6.74 9.55
CA GLY A 75 -8.63 7.99 10.23
C GLY A 75 -7.54 9.07 10.12
N ILE A 76 -6.45 8.80 9.41
CA ILE A 76 -5.38 9.76 9.14
C ILE A 76 -5.69 10.46 7.82
N GLU A 77 -5.86 11.76 7.86
CA GLU A 77 -6.11 12.58 6.69
C GLU A 77 -4.84 12.71 5.83
N LEU A 78 -5.00 12.47 4.53
CA LEU A 78 -3.94 12.57 3.53
C LEU A 78 -3.76 14.03 3.08
N ASN A 79 -3.07 14.80 3.88
CA ASN A 79 -2.74 16.20 3.62
C ASN A 79 -1.25 16.38 3.25
N ASN A 80 -0.76 17.63 3.27
CA ASN A 80 0.63 17.96 2.96
C ASN A 80 1.62 17.72 4.11
N ASP A 81 1.17 17.19 5.26
CA ASP A 81 2.06 16.86 6.37
C ASP A 81 2.83 15.58 6.05
N VAL A 82 4.15 15.70 5.95
CA VAL A 82 5.07 14.59 5.65
C VAL A 82 4.93 13.45 6.67
N LYS A 83 4.65 13.76 7.94
CA LYS A 83 4.47 12.74 8.99
C LYS A 83 3.25 11.86 8.72
N ASN A 84 2.14 12.47 8.32
CA ASN A 84 0.92 11.76 7.96
C ASN A 84 1.14 10.86 6.74
N ILE A 85 1.88 11.35 5.75
CA ILE A 85 2.22 10.56 4.55
C ILE A 85 3.05 9.32 4.90
N ASP A 86 4.06 9.48 5.75
CA ASP A 86 4.91 8.37 6.18
C ASP A 86 4.15 7.34 7.01
N GLU A 87 3.23 7.78 7.86
CA GLU A 87 2.37 6.90 8.65
C GLU A 87 1.43 6.09 7.74
N ILE A 88 0.75 6.75 6.81
CA ILE A 88 -0.12 6.10 5.83
C ILE A 88 0.66 5.08 4.99
N ARG A 89 1.87 5.43 4.51
CA ARG A 89 2.70 4.52 3.71
C ARG A 89 3.20 3.29 4.47
N ARG A 90 3.25 3.34 5.80
CA ARG A 90 3.54 2.16 6.64
C ARG A 90 2.36 1.20 6.73
N GLU A 91 1.14 1.73 6.65
CA GLU A 91 -0.11 0.96 6.76
C GLU A 91 -0.61 0.47 5.40
N VAL A 92 -0.32 1.20 4.31
CA VAL A 92 -0.78 0.88 2.96
C VAL A 92 0.32 0.18 2.16
N GLY A 93 0.19 -1.14 2.01
CA GLY A 93 1.01 -1.91 1.07
C GLY A 93 0.50 -1.77 -0.36
N MET A 94 1.39 -1.61 -1.33
CA MET A 94 1.04 -1.56 -2.75
C MET A 94 1.82 -2.62 -3.55
N VAL A 95 1.09 -3.39 -4.36
CA VAL A 95 1.68 -4.30 -5.34
C VAL A 95 1.55 -3.68 -6.71
N PHE A 96 2.69 -3.43 -7.37
CA PHE A 96 2.74 -2.84 -8.70
C PHE A 96 2.59 -3.90 -9.79
N GLN A 97 2.16 -3.48 -10.97
CA GLN A 97 2.07 -4.34 -12.15
C GLN A 97 3.45 -4.82 -12.63
N HIS A 98 4.47 -3.97 -12.50
CA HIS A 98 5.87 -4.35 -12.70
C HIS A 98 6.45 -4.82 -11.38
N PHE A 99 7.41 -5.75 -11.44
CA PHE A 99 7.96 -6.41 -10.25
C PHE A 99 8.65 -5.43 -9.29
N ASN A 100 9.22 -4.32 -9.77
CA ASN A 100 9.86 -3.25 -8.99
C ASN A 100 10.87 -3.77 -7.95
N LEU A 101 11.57 -4.84 -8.29
CA LEU A 101 12.64 -5.38 -7.47
C LEU A 101 13.94 -4.62 -7.73
N PHE A 102 14.74 -4.47 -6.71
CA PHE A 102 16.09 -3.93 -6.81
C PHE A 102 17.00 -4.99 -7.43
N PRO A 103 17.55 -4.78 -8.65
CA PRO A 103 18.32 -5.82 -9.36
C PRO A 103 19.66 -6.14 -8.73
N HIS A 104 20.19 -5.25 -7.88
CA HIS A 104 21.43 -5.42 -7.14
C HIS A 104 21.27 -6.14 -5.79
N LEU A 105 20.03 -6.46 -5.41
CA LEU A 105 19.71 -7.22 -4.20
C LEU A 105 19.16 -8.59 -4.58
N SER A 106 19.49 -9.61 -3.79
CA SER A 106 18.89 -10.94 -3.92
C SER A 106 17.38 -10.88 -3.64
N ILE A 107 16.64 -11.92 -4.01
CA ILE A 107 15.19 -12.03 -3.73
C ILE A 107 14.95 -11.94 -2.22
N LEU A 108 15.74 -12.61 -1.41
CA LEU A 108 15.65 -12.54 0.04
C LEU A 108 15.86 -11.11 0.56
N GLU A 109 16.91 -10.43 0.09
CA GLU A 109 17.20 -9.05 0.49
C GLU A 109 16.10 -8.08 0.05
N ASN A 110 15.52 -8.26 -1.13
CA ASN A 110 14.34 -7.51 -1.58
C ASN A 110 13.16 -7.70 -0.62
N CYS A 111 12.89 -8.93 -0.18
CA CYS A 111 11.81 -9.22 0.78
C CYS A 111 12.08 -8.62 2.16
N MET A 112 13.34 -8.55 2.58
CA MET A 112 13.74 -8.05 3.90
C MET A 112 13.80 -6.51 3.96
N LEU A 113 13.91 -5.82 2.83
CA LEU A 113 14.23 -4.39 2.78
C LEU A 113 13.23 -3.55 3.59
N ALA A 114 11.94 -3.67 3.32
CA ALA A 114 10.91 -2.90 4.02
C ALA A 114 10.76 -3.29 5.50
N PRO A 115 10.73 -4.56 5.90
CA PRO A 115 10.78 -4.95 7.31
C PRO A 115 11.94 -4.31 8.08
N VAL A 116 13.16 -4.37 7.54
CA VAL A 116 14.35 -3.83 8.22
C VAL A 116 14.36 -2.30 8.23
N TRP A 117 14.13 -1.66 7.08
CA TRP A 117 14.33 -0.22 6.96
C TRP A 117 13.15 0.60 7.46
N VAL A 118 11.91 0.16 7.20
CA VAL A 118 10.69 0.89 7.56
C VAL A 118 10.18 0.48 8.93
N ARG A 119 10.04 -0.84 9.17
CA ARG A 119 9.49 -1.38 10.43
C ARG A 119 10.53 -1.54 11.53
N LYS A 120 11.83 -1.38 11.20
CA LYS A 120 12.97 -1.55 12.13
C LYS A 120 13.03 -2.96 12.74
N THR A 121 12.53 -3.96 12.01
CA THR A 121 12.61 -5.36 12.41
C THR A 121 14.07 -5.80 12.42
N PRO A 122 14.55 -6.54 13.45
CA PRO A 122 15.89 -7.11 13.46
C PRO A 122 16.15 -7.98 12.22
N ARG A 123 17.37 -7.90 11.67
CA ARG A 123 17.68 -8.57 10.39
C ARG A 123 17.40 -10.07 10.42
N VAL A 124 17.73 -10.75 11.53
CA VAL A 124 17.50 -12.19 11.70
C VAL A 124 16.01 -12.52 11.63
N GLU A 125 15.17 -11.77 12.34
CA GLU A 125 13.73 -11.94 12.32
C GLU A 125 13.14 -11.64 10.93
N ALA A 126 13.64 -10.59 10.25
CA ALA A 126 13.21 -10.24 8.89
C ALA A 126 13.54 -11.35 7.89
N GLU A 127 14.70 -12.03 8.06
CA GLU A 127 15.12 -13.16 7.24
C GLU A 127 14.21 -14.38 7.46
N GLU A 128 13.91 -14.72 8.70
CA GLU A 128 12.98 -15.80 9.04
C GLU A 128 11.59 -15.58 8.44
N ILE A 129 11.07 -14.36 8.57
CA ILE A 129 9.78 -13.96 7.98
C ILE A 129 9.83 -14.07 6.46
N ALA A 130 10.86 -13.56 5.81
CA ALA A 130 11.02 -13.61 4.37
C ALA A 130 11.10 -15.05 3.84
N MET A 131 11.90 -15.90 4.49
CA MET A 131 12.01 -17.33 4.14
C MET A 131 10.71 -18.08 4.37
N HIS A 132 9.97 -17.75 5.44
CA HIS A 132 8.63 -18.31 5.65
C HIS A 132 7.70 -18.03 4.47
N PHE A 133 7.65 -16.79 3.98
CA PHE A 133 6.80 -16.44 2.84
C PHE A 133 7.30 -17.04 1.53
N LEU A 134 8.61 -17.07 1.26
CA LEU A 134 9.15 -17.75 0.08
C LEU A 134 8.80 -19.24 0.07
N THR A 135 8.87 -19.89 1.23
CA THR A 135 8.43 -21.29 1.38
C THR A 135 6.92 -21.45 1.15
N ARG A 136 6.12 -20.53 1.68
CA ARG A 136 4.66 -20.56 1.51
C ARG A 136 4.23 -20.43 0.05
N VAL A 137 4.96 -19.64 -0.75
CA VAL A 137 4.73 -19.52 -2.20
C VAL A 137 5.52 -20.56 -3.02
N LYS A 138 6.21 -21.50 -2.36
CA LYS A 138 6.93 -22.65 -2.94
C LYS A 138 8.11 -22.29 -3.84
N ILE A 139 8.86 -21.23 -3.48
CA ILE A 139 10.08 -20.80 -4.16
C ILE A 139 11.25 -20.48 -3.21
N PRO A 140 11.47 -21.24 -2.11
CA PRO A 140 12.57 -20.94 -1.17
C PRO A 140 13.94 -21.01 -1.84
N GLU A 141 14.12 -21.85 -2.87
CA GLU A 141 15.34 -22.00 -3.64
C GLU A 141 15.71 -20.76 -4.46
N GLN A 142 14.80 -19.81 -4.62
CA GLN A 142 15.07 -18.54 -5.31
C GLN A 142 15.69 -17.48 -4.37
N ALA A 143 15.70 -17.72 -3.06
CA ALA A 143 16.08 -16.73 -2.03
C ALA A 143 17.38 -15.98 -2.34
N HIS A 144 18.41 -16.70 -2.80
CA HIS A 144 19.75 -16.16 -3.05
C HIS A 144 20.00 -15.76 -4.52
N LYS A 145 18.99 -15.89 -5.41
CA LYS A 145 19.08 -15.43 -6.77
C LYS A 145 18.77 -13.96 -6.87
N TYR A 146 19.23 -13.35 -7.97
CA TYR A 146 18.96 -11.94 -8.28
C TYR A 146 17.82 -11.84 -9.29
N PRO A 147 17.04 -10.73 -9.24
CA PRO A 147 16.08 -10.43 -10.28
C PRO A 147 16.81 -10.25 -11.65
N GLU A 148 16.27 -10.86 -12.69
CA GLU A 148 16.70 -10.66 -14.08
C GLU A 148 15.86 -9.57 -14.74
#